data_e8f214638db12f7b6f87e13f7f8ca12d
#
_entry.id   e8f214638db12f7b6f87e13f7f8ca12d
#
_cell.length_a   1.000
_cell.length_b   1.000
_cell.length_c   1.000
_cell.angle_alpha   90.00
_cell.angle_beta   90.00
_cell.angle_gamma   90.00
#
_symmetry.space_group_name_H-M   'P 1'
#
loop_
_entity.id
_entity.type
_entity.pdbx_description
1 polymer ?
#
loop_
_entity_poly.entity_id
_entity_poly.type
_entity_poly.pdbx_seq_one_letter_code
_entity_poly.pdbx_strand_id
1 'polypeptide(L)'
;VEICLRVRDIDATLDFYTNLFDFEVASHRKFPENKFDLIYLNSPGSSVQIELTYNYDAEPYNVGNGFSHLGVTVSDLEKMHEVCKASAYETGELKGLSGGTPTYFFVTDPDGYRIEVKREK
;
A
#
# COMPACT_ATOMS: atom_id res chain seq x y z
N VAL A 1 -8.01 -15.00 0.35
CA VAL A 1 -8.55 -13.70 0.82
C VAL A 1 -8.00 -12.59 -0.04
N GLU A 2 -8.86 -11.69 -0.46
CA GLU A 2 -8.46 -10.50 -1.19
C GLU A 2 -9.06 -9.26 -0.54
N ILE A 3 -8.36 -8.13 -0.72
CA ILE A 3 -8.82 -6.84 -0.25
C ILE A 3 -8.82 -5.91 -1.46
N CYS A 4 -9.94 -5.25 -1.71
CA CYS A 4 -10.09 -4.37 -2.86
C CYS A 4 -9.85 -2.91 -2.48
N LEU A 5 -8.97 -2.25 -3.23
CA LEU A 5 -8.73 -0.81 -3.11
C LEU A 5 -9.03 -0.14 -4.44
N ARG A 6 -9.75 0.96 -4.41
CA ARG A 6 -9.98 1.78 -5.60
C ARG A 6 -8.83 2.77 -5.75
N VAL A 7 -8.28 2.87 -6.96
CA VAL A 7 -7.10 3.70 -7.23
C VAL A 7 -7.33 4.58 -8.46
N ARG A 8 -6.68 5.74 -8.48
CA ARG A 8 -6.82 6.69 -9.57
C ARG A 8 -5.65 6.71 -10.54
N ASP A 9 -4.48 6.25 -10.11
CA ASP A 9 -3.26 6.27 -10.92
C ASP A 9 -2.56 4.92 -10.79
N ILE A 10 -2.69 4.09 -11.82
CA ILE A 10 -2.13 2.75 -11.79
C ILE A 10 -0.61 2.79 -11.61
N ASP A 11 0.07 3.64 -12.38
CA ASP A 11 1.54 3.68 -12.34
C ASP A 11 2.07 4.11 -10.97
N ALA A 12 1.47 5.14 -10.37
CA ALA A 12 1.86 5.58 -9.05
C ALA A 12 1.60 4.49 -7.99
N THR A 13 0.45 3.83 -8.08
CA THR A 13 0.10 2.78 -7.13
C THR A 13 1.02 1.56 -7.27
N LEU A 14 1.34 1.16 -8.50
CA LEU A 14 2.26 0.05 -8.71
C LEU A 14 3.66 0.40 -8.23
N ASP A 15 4.12 1.64 -8.46
CA ASP A 15 5.42 2.08 -7.93
C ASP A 15 5.45 1.93 -6.41
N PHE A 16 4.39 2.36 -5.73
CA PHE A 16 4.31 2.24 -4.27
C PHE A 16 4.38 0.79 -3.80
N TYR A 17 3.50 -0.07 -4.31
CA TYR A 17 3.41 -1.43 -3.77
C TYR A 17 4.51 -2.36 -4.29
N THR A 18 4.92 -2.23 -5.55
CA THR A 18 5.92 -3.14 -6.10
C THR A 18 7.35 -2.70 -5.81
N ASN A 19 7.64 -1.42 -5.89
CA ASN A 19 9.02 -0.94 -5.69
C ASN A 19 9.37 -0.74 -4.22
N LEU A 20 8.44 -0.30 -3.38
CA LEU A 20 8.72 -0.14 -1.95
C LEU A 20 8.53 -1.42 -1.16
N PHE A 21 7.48 -2.19 -1.44
CA PHE A 21 7.07 -3.30 -0.57
C PHE A 21 7.13 -4.67 -1.23
N ASP A 22 7.70 -4.76 -2.42
CA ASP A 22 7.93 -6.03 -3.13
C ASP A 22 6.67 -6.84 -3.43
N PHE A 23 5.51 -6.18 -3.54
CA PHE A 23 4.33 -6.84 -4.05
C PHE A 23 4.55 -7.17 -5.52
N GLU A 24 3.97 -8.26 -5.98
CA GLU A 24 4.11 -8.70 -7.38
C GLU A 24 2.77 -8.61 -8.10
N VAL A 25 2.78 -8.11 -9.32
CA VAL A 25 1.58 -8.09 -10.16
C VAL A 25 1.28 -9.51 -10.61
N ALA A 26 0.15 -10.05 -10.15
CA ALA A 26 -0.31 -11.37 -10.57
C ALA A 26 -1.05 -11.30 -11.90
N SER A 27 -1.86 -10.26 -12.10
CA SER A 27 -2.59 -10.06 -13.35
C SER A 27 -3.04 -8.61 -13.49
N HIS A 28 -3.24 -8.20 -14.74
CA HIS A 28 -3.82 -6.91 -15.08
C HIS A 28 -4.81 -7.15 -16.21
N ARG A 29 -6.08 -7.02 -15.92
CA ARG A 29 -7.16 -7.25 -16.89
C ARG A 29 -7.90 -5.96 -17.15
N LYS A 30 -8.11 -5.66 -18.44
CA LYS A 30 -8.80 -4.45 -18.86
C LYS A 30 -10.22 -4.76 -19.32
N PHE A 31 -11.15 -3.95 -18.88
CA PHE A 31 -12.57 -4.07 -19.27
C PHE A 31 -13.04 -2.72 -19.81
N PRO A 32 -12.55 -2.32 -21.00
CA PRO A 32 -12.81 -0.95 -21.50
C PRO A 32 -14.28 -0.69 -21.78
N GLU A 33 -15.06 -1.70 -22.13
CA GLU A 33 -16.49 -1.52 -22.35
C GLU A 33 -17.24 -1.17 -21.06
N ASN A 34 -16.71 -1.64 -19.92
CA ASN A 34 -17.27 -1.35 -18.60
C ASN A 34 -16.50 -0.23 -17.90
N LYS A 35 -15.46 0.30 -18.53
CA LYS A 35 -14.67 1.44 -18.09
C LYS A 35 -13.94 1.19 -16.76
N PHE A 36 -13.33 0.03 -16.62
CA PHE A 36 -12.45 -0.25 -15.48
C PHE A 36 -11.39 -1.28 -15.82
N ASP A 37 -10.32 -1.27 -15.02
CA ASP A 37 -9.29 -2.30 -15.01
C ASP A 37 -9.23 -2.94 -13.64
N LEU A 38 -8.84 -4.21 -13.59
CA LEU A 38 -8.55 -4.91 -12.33
C LEU A 38 -7.09 -5.38 -12.34
N ILE A 39 -6.36 -5.01 -11.31
CA ILE A 39 -4.96 -5.43 -11.14
C ILE A 39 -4.87 -6.18 -9.81
N TYR A 40 -4.38 -7.42 -9.86
CA TYR A 40 -4.20 -8.22 -8.65
C TYR A 40 -2.74 -8.24 -8.27
N LEU A 41 -2.46 -7.94 -7.00
CA LEU A 41 -1.11 -7.97 -6.45
C LEU A 41 -1.01 -9.09 -5.43
N ASN A 42 0.06 -9.89 -5.54
CA ASN A 42 0.40 -10.86 -4.50
C ASN A 42 1.26 -10.17 -3.44
N SER A 43 0.89 -10.34 -2.17
CA SER A 43 1.68 -9.81 -1.07
C SER A 43 2.85 -10.74 -0.76
N PRO A 44 4.04 -10.20 -0.46
CA PRO A 44 5.19 -11.05 -0.15
C PRO A 44 4.96 -11.85 1.14
N GLY A 45 5.26 -13.15 1.09
CA GLY A 45 5.17 -14.02 2.27
C GLY A 45 3.76 -14.30 2.77
N SER A 46 2.72 -14.05 1.97
CA SER A 46 1.34 -14.18 2.39
C SER A 46 0.48 -14.66 1.24
N SER A 47 -0.68 -15.25 1.55
CA SER A 47 -1.68 -15.63 0.55
C SER A 47 -2.70 -14.53 0.28
N VAL A 48 -2.61 -13.41 0.98
CA VAL A 48 -3.54 -12.29 0.80
C VAL A 48 -3.19 -11.55 -0.48
N GLN A 49 -4.20 -11.31 -1.31
CA GLN A 49 -4.05 -10.49 -2.51
C GLN A 49 -4.70 -9.14 -2.32
N ILE A 50 -4.13 -8.13 -2.98
CA ILE A 50 -4.76 -6.82 -3.10
C ILE A 50 -5.34 -6.72 -4.52
N GLU A 51 -6.64 -6.48 -4.61
CA GLU A 51 -7.29 -6.18 -5.89
C GLU A 51 -7.35 -4.67 -6.04
N LEU A 52 -6.68 -4.16 -7.05
CA LEU A 52 -6.75 -2.73 -7.37
C LEU A 52 -7.82 -2.55 -8.44
N THR A 53 -8.83 -1.73 -8.14
CA THR A 53 -9.85 -1.37 -9.10
C THR A 53 -9.58 0.03 -9.61
N TYR A 54 -9.29 0.15 -10.91
CA TYR A 54 -9.08 1.41 -11.56
C TYR A 54 -10.30 1.73 -12.42
N ASN A 55 -11.14 2.66 -11.96
CA ASN A 55 -12.30 3.11 -12.72
C ASN A 55 -11.88 4.29 -13.59
N TYR A 56 -12.19 4.22 -14.89
CA TYR A 56 -11.83 5.29 -15.82
C TYR A 56 -12.57 6.58 -15.43
N ASP A 57 -11.90 7.71 -15.52
CA ASP A 57 -12.47 9.04 -15.25
C ASP A 57 -13.04 9.20 -13.83
N ALA A 58 -12.52 8.46 -12.86
CA ALA A 58 -13.00 8.57 -11.49
C ALA A 58 -12.55 9.88 -10.84
N GLU A 59 -13.45 10.44 -10.02
CA GLU A 59 -13.10 11.53 -9.12
C GLU A 59 -12.22 11.02 -7.98
N PRO A 60 -11.52 11.91 -7.24
CA PRO A 60 -10.74 11.48 -6.08
C PRO A 60 -11.61 10.71 -5.09
N TYR A 61 -11.05 9.60 -4.58
CA TYR A 61 -11.76 8.80 -3.60
C TYR A 61 -11.61 9.37 -2.20
N ASN A 62 -12.68 9.24 -1.42
CA ASN A 62 -12.65 9.60 -0.01
C ASN A 62 -12.52 8.31 0.79
N VAL A 63 -11.36 8.10 1.41
CA VAL A 63 -11.12 6.89 2.21
C VAL A 63 -12.03 6.86 3.44
N GLY A 64 -12.41 8.02 3.96
CA GLY A 64 -13.29 8.10 5.12
C GLY A 64 -12.58 7.73 6.41
N ASN A 65 -13.38 7.44 7.44
CA ASN A 65 -12.84 7.14 8.77
C ASN A 65 -13.13 5.72 9.27
N GLY A 66 -13.73 4.88 8.42
CA GLY A 66 -14.03 3.49 8.78
C GLY A 66 -12.88 2.54 8.46
N PHE A 67 -12.13 2.82 7.41
CA PHE A 67 -10.94 2.06 7.06
C PHE A 67 -9.75 2.64 7.82
N SER A 68 -8.98 1.79 8.50
CA SER A 68 -7.79 2.26 9.22
C SER A 68 -6.54 2.13 8.35
N HIS A 69 -6.06 0.92 8.11
CA HIS A 69 -4.81 0.72 7.38
C HIS A 69 -4.63 -0.73 6.94
N LEU A 70 -3.71 -0.94 6.02
CA LEU A 70 -3.13 -2.25 5.75
C LEU A 70 -1.84 -2.37 6.54
N GLY A 71 -1.51 -3.59 6.98
CA GLY A 71 -0.27 -3.83 7.69
C GLY A 71 0.69 -4.66 6.86
N VAL A 72 1.98 -4.28 6.85
CA VAL A 72 3.05 -5.09 6.27
C VAL A 72 4.16 -5.25 7.30
N THR A 73 4.88 -6.36 7.25
CA THR A 73 6.02 -6.58 8.12
C THR A 73 7.30 -6.59 7.29
N VAL A 74 8.36 -6.03 7.85
CA VAL A 74 9.66 -5.94 7.20
C VAL A 74 10.75 -6.42 8.15
N SER A 75 11.85 -6.93 7.59
CA SER A 75 12.97 -7.42 8.41
C SER A 75 13.80 -6.30 9.01
N ASP A 76 13.94 -5.18 8.29
CA ASP A 76 14.74 -4.04 8.73
C ASP A 76 13.87 -2.77 8.71
N LEU A 77 13.23 -2.50 9.84
CA LEU A 77 12.29 -1.39 9.95
C LEU A 77 12.96 -0.04 9.73
N GLU A 78 14.13 0.18 10.34
CA GLU A 78 14.85 1.45 10.23
C GLU A 78 15.26 1.72 8.79
N LYS A 79 15.73 0.69 8.08
CA LYS A 79 16.11 0.84 6.67
C LYS A 79 14.90 1.17 5.81
N MET A 80 13.79 0.48 6.02
CA MET A 80 12.56 0.75 5.27
C MET A 80 12.05 2.17 5.55
N HIS A 81 12.16 2.62 6.80
CA HIS A 81 11.77 3.98 7.15
C HIS A 81 12.60 5.01 6.38
N GLU A 82 13.91 4.80 6.29
CA GLU A 82 14.80 5.68 5.51
C GLU A 82 14.38 5.72 4.04
N VAL A 83 14.11 4.55 3.46
CA VAL A 83 13.69 4.45 2.05
C VAL A 83 12.37 5.22 1.83
N CYS A 84 11.39 5.03 2.72
CA CYS A 84 10.10 5.72 2.60
C CYS A 84 10.24 7.23 2.79
N LYS A 85 11.06 7.66 3.76
CA LYS A 85 11.29 9.10 4.00
C LYS A 85 11.96 9.76 2.80
N ALA A 86 12.79 9.05 2.06
CA ALA A 86 13.43 9.57 0.85
C ALA A 86 12.53 9.52 -0.37
N SER A 87 11.37 8.86 -0.27
CA SER A 87 10.42 8.73 -1.38
C SER A 87 9.52 9.94 -1.48
N ALA A 88 8.67 9.97 -2.53
CA ALA A 88 7.67 11.01 -2.71
C ALA A 88 6.44 10.81 -1.82
N TYR A 89 6.36 9.70 -1.07
CA TYR A 89 5.18 9.36 -0.29
C TYR A 89 5.27 9.90 1.13
N GLU A 90 4.11 10.33 1.66
CA GLU A 90 4.03 10.87 3.02
C GLU A 90 4.38 9.77 4.03
N THR A 91 5.40 10.00 4.83
CA THR A 91 5.94 9.03 5.77
C THR A 91 5.98 9.62 7.17
N GLY A 92 5.36 8.90 8.12
CA GLY A 92 5.37 9.30 9.52
C GLY A 92 6.67 8.93 10.22
N GLU A 93 6.77 9.32 11.47
CA GLU A 93 7.95 9.02 12.29
C GLU A 93 7.90 7.59 12.82
N LEU A 94 9.07 7.03 13.11
CA LEU A 94 9.16 5.76 13.81
C LEU A 94 8.52 5.89 15.19
N LYS A 95 7.68 4.92 15.55
CA LYS A 95 6.92 4.91 16.80
C LYS A 95 7.00 3.56 17.49
N GLY A 96 6.70 3.56 18.78
CA GLY A 96 6.63 2.35 19.58
C GLY A 96 6.00 2.69 20.92
N LEU A 97 5.88 1.67 21.76
CA LEU A 97 5.42 1.88 23.13
C LEU A 97 6.52 2.61 23.88
N SER A 98 6.12 3.43 24.86
CA SER A 98 7.04 4.31 25.58
C SER A 98 8.24 3.56 26.16
N GLY A 99 9.42 4.13 25.95
CA GLY A 99 10.67 3.58 26.51
C GLY A 99 11.26 2.42 25.75
N GLY A 100 10.67 2.00 24.63
CA GLY A 100 11.16 0.85 23.86
C GLY A 100 11.76 1.21 22.52
N THR A 101 12.31 0.18 21.86
CA THR A 101 12.73 0.29 20.47
C THR A 101 11.50 0.54 19.60
N PRO A 102 11.58 1.44 18.60
CA PRO A 102 10.45 1.66 17.70
C PRO A 102 10.00 0.37 17.03
N THR A 103 8.69 0.19 16.88
CA THR A 103 8.11 -1.04 16.35
C THR A 103 7.33 -0.84 15.05
N TYR A 104 7.01 0.40 14.68
CA TYR A 104 6.22 0.65 13.46
C TYR A 104 6.34 2.10 13.01
N PHE A 105 5.91 2.33 11.76
CA PHE A 105 5.62 3.68 11.24
C PHE A 105 4.51 3.55 10.19
N PHE A 106 3.93 4.69 9.83
CA PHE A 106 2.91 4.75 8.77
C PHE A 106 3.46 5.45 7.54
N VAL A 107 3.09 4.94 6.37
CA VAL A 107 3.31 5.60 5.09
C VAL A 107 1.98 5.62 4.34
N THR A 108 1.73 6.67 3.57
CA THR A 108 0.45 6.86 2.88
C THR A 108 0.64 6.61 1.39
N ASP A 109 -0.22 5.77 0.80
CA ASP A 109 -0.14 5.45 -0.62
C ASP A 109 -0.70 6.60 -1.47
N PRO A 110 -0.60 6.53 -2.83
CA PRO A 110 -1.04 7.64 -3.69
C PRO A 110 -2.51 8.04 -3.57
N ASP A 111 -3.37 7.14 -3.11
CA ASP A 111 -4.80 7.43 -2.97
C ASP A 111 -5.21 7.78 -1.54
N GLY A 112 -4.27 7.83 -0.62
CA GLY A 112 -4.55 8.16 0.78
C GLY A 112 -4.75 6.96 1.69
N TYR A 113 -4.56 5.73 1.20
CA TYR A 113 -4.61 4.55 2.06
C TYR A 113 -3.34 4.48 2.89
N ARG A 114 -3.50 4.26 4.19
CA ARG A 114 -2.37 4.20 5.12
C ARG A 114 -1.85 2.77 5.23
N ILE A 115 -0.55 2.64 5.25
CA ILE A 115 0.13 1.36 5.44
C ILE A 115 0.91 1.43 6.74
N GLU A 116 0.61 0.53 7.67
CA GLU A 116 1.40 0.37 8.88
C GLU A 116 2.54 -0.59 8.59
N VAL A 117 3.77 -0.11 8.68
CA VAL A 117 4.96 -0.90 8.46
C VAL A 117 5.49 -1.33 9.83
N LYS A 118 5.59 -2.64 10.04
CA LYS A 118 5.97 -3.22 11.34
C LYS A 118 7.21 -4.07 11.22
N ARG A 119 7.94 -4.17 12.31
CA ARG A 119 9.09 -5.06 12.42
C ARG A 119 8.63 -6.51 12.53
N GLU A 120 9.27 -7.40 11.80
CA GLU A 120 9.07 -8.84 11.98
C GLU A 120 9.38 -9.24 13.42
N LYS A 121 8.63 -10.19 13.91
CA LYS A 121 8.88 -10.75 15.24
C LYS A 121 9.96 -11.79 15.21
#